data_ccf842bbba233a20249fae882e1b1d96
#
_entry.id   ccf842bbba233a20249fae882e1b1d96
#
_cell.length_a   1.000
_cell.length_b   1.000
_cell.length_c   1.000
_cell.angle_alpha   90.00
_cell.angle_beta   90.00
_cell.angle_gamma   90.00
#
_symmetry.space_group_name_H-M   'P 1'
#
loop_
_entity.id
_entity.type
_entity.pdbx_description
1 polymer ?
#
loop_
_entity_poly.entity_id
_entity_poly.type
_entity_poly.pdbx_seq_one_letter_code
_entity_poly.pdbx_strand_id
1 'polypeptide(L)'
;MPTHIADLELSTPLPTLTLQSHERGLFALLRWHGRPVGLLRWPQATGTLTPAQVQAAITASAQLPALPSAPAPAPISATAPLSIIICTHERPDDLQRCLTSLLPLHAARHEVLVVDNAPRTERTVTVARQFPFRYLVEPRQGLDHARNCGLHAAQHALVAYIDDDAVADPAWAAALAAPFTDPAVGCTTGLVLPLELATAAQERFELYCTNRRTFQLKRYRAPQTPPAAAGVAGMGANMALRRDLALTLGGFDPRLDAGTATQSGGDTDMFARVLDHGATIVYTPDALVWHRHRRSEAELRHCLFGYGVGLYAFLSKRLLEQRDPQALMIGVRWWGGPIAKAAWAKLRGQPALPLELLAQEAAGAWFGALRLAQETRRQARTTVVPNTN
;
A
#
# COMPACT_ATOMS: atom_id res chain seq x y z
N MET A 1 -23.74 3.87 -2.14
CA MET A 1 -23.88 4.94 -3.15
C MET A 1 -22.50 5.49 -3.41
N PRO A 2 -22.14 5.90 -4.62
CA PRO A 2 -20.83 6.45 -4.93
C PRO A 2 -20.54 7.73 -4.11
N THR A 3 -19.28 7.85 -3.64
CA THR A 3 -18.79 9.03 -2.94
C THR A 3 -17.86 9.81 -3.87
N HIS A 4 -18.05 11.13 -3.95
CA HIS A 4 -17.16 12.02 -4.69
C HIS A 4 -15.80 12.12 -4.02
N ILE A 5 -14.71 11.96 -4.78
CA ILE A 5 -13.34 12.15 -4.27
C ILE A 5 -12.84 13.51 -4.74
N ALA A 6 -12.30 14.31 -3.81
CA ALA A 6 -11.71 15.61 -4.09
C ALA A 6 -10.32 15.73 -3.45
N ASP A 7 -9.51 16.61 -4.03
CA ASP A 7 -8.20 17.02 -3.50
C ASP A 7 -8.23 18.53 -3.29
N LEU A 8 -8.14 19.00 -2.04
CA LEU A 8 -8.40 20.37 -1.65
C LEU A 8 -7.16 21.01 -1.02
N GLU A 9 -6.69 22.09 -1.65
CA GLU A 9 -5.59 22.90 -1.12
C GLU A 9 -6.16 23.99 -0.19
N LEU A 10 -5.74 23.98 1.06
CA LEU A 10 -6.24 24.89 2.11
C LEU A 10 -5.46 26.23 2.16
N SER A 11 -4.30 26.32 1.50
CA SER A 11 -3.52 27.55 1.42
C SER A 11 -4.02 28.51 0.34
N THR A 12 -5.01 28.11 -0.45
CA THR A 12 -5.67 28.88 -1.49
C THR A 12 -7.19 28.88 -1.26
N PRO A 13 -7.95 29.82 -1.87
CA PRO A 13 -9.40 29.81 -1.78
C PRO A 13 -10.00 28.46 -2.22
N LEU A 14 -10.89 27.91 -1.41
CA LEU A 14 -11.56 26.65 -1.71
C LEU A 14 -12.43 26.78 -2.97
N PRO A 15 -12.46 25.74 -3.83
CA PRO A 15 -13.31 25.73 -5.02
C PRO A 15 -14.77 25.42 -4.66
N THR A 16 -15.68 25.76 -5.58
CA THR A 16 -17.02 25.18 -5.61
C THR A 16 -16.91 23.73 -6.10
N LEU A 17 -17.51 22.78 -5.39
CA LEU A 17 -17.53 21.37 -5.79
C LEU A 17 -18.91 21.01 -6.31
N THR A 18 -18.98 20.35 -7.47
CA THR A 18 -20.25 19.85 -8.03
C THR A 18 -20.20 18.33 -8.03
N LEU A 19 -20.99 17.72 -7.15
CA LEU A 19 -21.18 16.28 -7.09
C LEU A 19 -22.13 15.83 -8.20
N GLN A 20 -21.82 14.70 -8.82
CA GLN A 20 -22.72 14.09 -9.82
C GLN A 20 -24.05 13.68 -9.18
N SER A 21 -25.12 13.63 -9.97
CA SER A 21 -26.48 13.34 -9.46
C SER A 21 -26.61 11.98 -8.76
N HIS A 22 -25.74 11.03 -9.09
CA HIS A 22 -25.68 9.69 -8.49
C HIS A 22 -24.74 9.59 -7.28
N GLU A 23 -23.92 10.61 -7.00
CA GLU A 23 -22.99 10.64 -5.87
C GLU A 23 -23.72 11.09 -4.59
N ARG A 24 -23.36 10.46 -3.49
CA ARG A 24 -23.86 10.75 -2.14
C ARG A 24 -22.69 10.71 -1.18
N GLY A 25 -22.20 11.87 -0.79
CA GLY A 25 -21.05 12.04 0.08
C GLY A 25 -19.83 12.61 -0.62
N LEU A 26 -18.96 13.17 0.20
CA LEU A 26 -17.67 13.73 -0.17
C LEU A 26 -16.55 13.06 0.64
N PHE A 27 -15.52 12.58 -0.04
CA PHE A 27 -14.24 12.19 0.53
C PHE A 27 -13.18 13.14 -0.03
N ALA A 28 -12.63 14.01 0.79
CA ALA A 28 -11.65 14.97 0.32
C ALA A 28 -10.32 14.83 1.06
N LEU A 29 -9.23 14.73 0.30
CA LEU A 29 -7.89 14.97 0.81
C LEU A 29 -7.74 16.46 1.07
N LEU A 30 -7.22 16.82 2.23
CA LEU A 30 -6.90 18.18 2.61
C LEU A 30 -5.39 18.36 2.54
N ARG A 31 -4.95 19.36 1.78
CA ARG A 31 -3.54 19.74 1.66
C ARG A 31 -3.29 21.12 2.25
N TRP A 32 -2.07 21.30 2.72
CA TRP A 32 -1.52 22.58 3.12
C TRP A 32 -0.17 22.79 2.42
N HIS A 33 -0.09 23.76 1.52
CA HIS A 33 1.06 23.96 0.65
C HIS A 33 1.52 22.68 -0.07
N GLY A 34 0.55 22.00 -0.69
CA GLY A 34 0.74 20.76 -1.44
C GLY A 34 0.90 19.49 -0.60
N ARG A 35 1.06 19.57 0.72
CA ARG A 35 1.26 18.41 1.59
C ARG A 35 -0.05 17.88 2.17
N PRO A 36 -0.27 16.57 2.18
CA PRO A 36 -1.39 15.96 2.87
C PRO A 36 -1.40 16.27 4.37
N VAL A 37 -2.48 16.88 4.87
CA VAL A 37 -2.62 17.23 6.29
C VAL A 37 -3.85 16.62 6.96
N GLY A 38 -4.82 16.11 6.19
CA GLY A 38 -6.03 15.54 6.75
C GLY A 38 -6.98 15.01 5.69
N LEU A 39 -8.12 14.52 6.17
CA LEU A 39 -9.24 14.05 5.34
C LEU A 39 -10.55 14.68 5.84
N LEU A 40 -11.40 15.04 4.90
CA LEU A 40 -12.81 15.35 5.15
C LEU A 40 -13.66 14.18 4.66
N ARG A 41 -14.49 13.61 5.54
CA ARG A 41 -15.59 12.72 5.15
C ARG A 41 -16.92 13.39 5.45
N TRP A 42 -17.70 13.61 4.42
CA TRP A 42 -19.05 14.19 4.53
C TRP A 42 -20.06 13.25 3.86
N PRO A 43 -20.62 12.29 4.62
CA PRO A 43 -21.38 11.16 4.04
C PRO A 43 -22.70 11.52 3.33
N GLN A 44 -23.23 12.72 3.58
CA GLN A 44 -24.53 13.16 3.02
C GLN A 44 -24.41 14.38 2.10
N ALA A 45 -23.18 14.70 1.65
CA ALA A 45 -22.98 15.78 0.69
C ALA A 45 -23.65 15.46 -0.65
N THR A 46 -24.37 16.43 -1.23
CA THR A 46 -25.05 16.26 -2.53
C THR A 46 -25.11 17.59 -3.28
N GLY A 47 -25.18 17.52 -4.60
CA GLY A 47 -25.35 18.69 -5.48
C GLY A 47 -24.12 19.59 -5.49
N THR A 48 -24.33 20.90 -5.59
CA THR A 48 -23.25 21.90 -5.62
C THR A 48 -22.95 22.38 -4.20
N LEU A 49 -21.69 22.22 -3.79
CA LEU A 49 -21.19 22.64 -2.49
C LEU A 49 -20.40 23.94 -2.66
N THR A 50 -20.84 25.00 -2.00
CA THR A 50 -20.13 26.28 -2.02
C THR A 50 -18.86 26.22 -1.15
N PRO A 51 -17.87 27.10 -1.40
CA PRO A 51 -16.66 27.20 -0.58
C PRO A 51 -16.96 27.37 0.92
N ALA A 52 -17.99 28.17 1.27
CA ALA A 52 -18.40 28.38 2.64
C ALA A 52 -18.94 27.09 3.30
N GLN A 53 -19.71 26.28 2.58
CA GLN A 53 -20.22 25.00 3.08
C GLN A 53 -19.07 24.00 3.28
N VAL A 54 -18.12 23.92 2.32
CA VAL A 54 -16.94 23.06 2.44
C VAL A 54 -16.08 23.49 3.62
N GLN A 55 -15.83 24.80 3.80
CA GLN A 55 -15.10 25.34 4.94
C GLN A 55 -15.77 25.01 6.28
N ALA A 56 -17.09 25.15 6.37
CA ALA A 56 -17.84 24.80 7.57
C ALA A 56 -17.73 23.31 7.89
N ALA A 57 -17.82 22.43 6.88
CA ALA A 57 -17.66 20.98 7.05
C ALA A 57 -16.24 20.62 7.51
N ILE A 58 -15.21 21.25 6.97
CA ILE A 58 -13.82 21.10 7.40
C ILE A 58 -13.66 21.49 8.87
N THR A 59 -14.19 22.66 9.26
CA THR A 59 -14.09 23.17 10.65
C THR A 59 -14.84 22.26 11.65
N ALA A 60 -15.98 21.69 11.25
CA ALA A 60 -16.74 20.75 12.07
C ALA A 60 -16.09 19.37 12.16
N SER A 61 -15.14 19.04 11.28
CA SER A 61 -14.46 17.74 11.28
C SER A 61 -13.42 17.69 12.39
N ALA A 62 -13.59 16.77 13.35
CA ALA A 62 -12.64 16.55 14.45
C ALA A 62 -11.28 15.93 14.00
N GLN A 63 -11.08 15.71 12.71
CA GLN A 63 -9.90 15.03 12.16
C GLN A 63 -8.82 15.97 11.59
N LEU A 64 -9.03 17.27 11.67
CA LEU A 64 -7.98 18.22 11.30
C LEU A 64 -6.98 18.36 12.45
N PRO A 65 -5.71 18.02 12.24
CA PRO A 65 -4.67 18.54 13.11
C PRO A 65 -4.66 20.07 12.99
N ALA A 66 -4.29 20.76 14.07
CA ALA A 66 -4.04 22.19 13.98
C ALA A 66 -3.11 22.45 12.79
N LEU A 67 -3.58 23.29 11.85
CA LEU A 67 -2.75 23.65 10.69
C LEU A 67 -1.42 24.20 11.22
N PRO A 68 -0.27 23.78 10.66
CA PRO A 68 1.00 24.29 11.12
C PRO A 68 1.02 25.82 10.98
N SER A 69 1.25 26.53 12.07
CA SER A 69 1.49 27.98 12.07
C SER A 69 2.88 28.33 11.49
N ALA A 70 3.64 27.33 11.09
CA ALA A 70 4.96 27.48 10.49
C ALA A 70 4.86 27.94 9.01
N PRO A 71 5.86 28.67 8.50
CA PRO A 71 5.96 29.00 7.08
C PRO A 71 5.88 27.74 6.23
N ALA A 72 5.44 27.90 4.96
CA ALA A 72 5.34 26.81 4.01
C ALA A 72 6.60 25.93 4.09
N PRO A 73 6.47 24.63 4.32
CA PRO A 73 7.63 23.76 4.36
C PRO A 73 8.34 23.84 3.01
N ALA A 74 9.69 23.82 3.03
CA ALA A 74 10.48 23.84 1.81
C ALA A 74 9.98 22.77 0.83
N PRO A 75 9.93 23.05 -0.48
CA PRO A 75 9.61 22.04 -1.49
C PRO A 75 10.46 20.80 -1.27
N ILE A 76 9.88 19.61 -1.44
CA ILE A 76 10.64 18.36 -1.39
C ILE A 76 11.60 18.44 -2.58
N SER A 77 12.87 18.76 -2.31
CA SER A 77 13.89 18.99 -3.33
C SER A 77 14.18 17.72 -4.12
N ALA A 78 14.66 17.85 -5.35
CA ALA A 78 15.09 16.75 -6.19
C ALA A 78 16.08 15.86 -5.41
N THR A 79 15.68 14.65 -5.16
CA THR A 79 16.39 13.64 -4.39
C THR A 79 17.07 12.65 -5.35
N ALA A 80 17.78 11.68 -4.80
CA ALA A 80 18.41 10.62 -5.57
C ALA A 80 17.40 9.95 -6.53
N PRO A 81 17.79 9.58 -7.75
CA PRO A 81 16.91 8.90 -8.69
C PRO A 81 16.51 7.51 -8.16
N LEU A 82 15.30 7.10 -8.52
CA LEU A 82 14.70 5.82 -8.15
C LEU A 82 14.60 4.92 -9.38
N SER A 83 14.75 3.60 -9.18
CA SER A 83 14.18 2.60 -10.09
C SER A 83 12.77 2.25 -9.58
N ILE A 84 11.75 2.68 -10.32
CA ILE A 84 10.33 2.47 -9.99
C ILE A 84 9.89 1.17 -10.63
N ILE A 85 9.44 0.22 -9.82
CA ILE A 85 9.07 -1.14 -10.23
C ILE A 85 7.56 -1.31 -10.11
N ILE A 86 6.90 -1.66 -11.21
CA ILE A 86 5.49 -2.00 -11.29
C ILE A 86 5.38 -3.47 -11.63
N CYS A 87 4.84 -4.26 -10.70
CA CYS A 87 4.51 -5.66 -10.95
C CYS A 87 3.06 -5.76 -11.39
N THR A 88 2.79 -6.45 -12.50
CA THR A 88 1.43 -6.57 -13.04
C THR A 88 1.13 -8.00 -13.48
N HIS A 89 -0.14 -8.40 -13.45
CA HIS A 89 -0.62 -9.67 -13.95
C HIS A 89 -2.03 -9.52 -14.53
N GLU A 90 -2.15 -9.54 -15.87
CA GLU A 90 -3.42 -9.51 -16.60
C GLU A 90 -4.38 -8.34 -16.26
N ARG A 91 -3.83 -7.14 -15.95
CA ARG A 91 -4.58 -5.92 -15.60
C ARG A 91 -4.25 -4.72 -16.49
N PRO A 92 -4.40 -4.82 -17.83
CA PRO A 92 -3.92 -3.79 -18.75
C PRO A 92 -4.54 -2.40 -18.51
N ASP A 93 -5.82 -2.32 -18.16
CA ASP A 93 -6.53 -1.05 -17.98
C ASP A 93 -6.05 -0.31 -16.72
N ASP A 94 -5.75 -1.04 -15.64
CA ASP A 94 -5.16 -0.48 -14.43
C ASP A 94 -3.72 -0.05 -14.68
N LEU A 95 -2.94 -0.92 -15.29
CA LEU A 95 -1.57 -0.65 -15.67
C LEU A 95 -1.46 0.63 -16.51
N GLN A 96 -2.34 0.84 -17.48
CA GLN A 96 -2.33 2.04 -18.32
C GLN A 96 -2.46 3.32 -17.48
N ARG A 97 -3.36 3.34 -16.49
CA ARG A 97 -3.54 4.49 -15.59
C ARG A 97 -2.30 4.72 -14.71
N CYS A 98 -1.77 3.64 -14.15
CA CYS A 98 -0.54 3.69 -13.36
C CYS A 98 0.61 4.29 -14.18
N LEU A 99 0.91 3.72 -15.35
CA LEU A 99 2.00 4.16 -16.22
C LEU A 99 1.84 5.60 -16.68
N THR A 100 0.61 6.05 -16.95
CA THR A 100 0.34 7.46 -17.31
C THR A 100 0.77 8.40 -16.18
N SER A 101 0.52 8.06 -14.93
CA SER A 101 0.92 8.88 -13.77
C SER A 101 2.45 8.94 -13.56
N LEU A 102 3.19 7.99 -14.12
CA LEU A 102 4.64 7.90 -13.97
C LEU A 102 5.42 8.60 -15.10
N LEU A 103 4.76 9.04 -16.17
CA LEU A 103 5.44 9.74 -17.28
C LEU A 103 6.23 10.98 -16.81
N PRO A 104 5.70 11.87 -15.96
CA PRO A 104 6.46 13.01 -15.45
C PRO A 104 7.70 12.59 -14.64
N LEU A 105 7.62 11.49 -13.90
CA LEU A 105 8.72 10.97 -13.09
C LEU A 105 9.84 10.40 -13.95
N HIS A 106 9.51 9.73 -15.06
CA HIS A 106 10.50 9.26 -16.02
C HIS A 106 11.24 10.42 -16.67
N ALA A 107 10.53 11.49 -17.04
CA ALA A 107 11.16 12.72 -17.55
C ALA A 107 12.11 13.38 -16.53
N ALA A 108 11.85 13.17 -15.23
CA ALA A 108 12.71 13.62 -14.12
C ALA A 108 13.88 12.64 -13.81
N ARG A 109 14.26 11.77 -14.74
CA ARG A 109 15.38 10.80 -14.66
C ARG A 109 15.16 9.61 -13.71
N HIS A 110 13.94 9.31 -13.31
CA HIS A 110 13.65 8.03 -12.66
C HIS A 110 13.57 6.91 -13.71
N GLU A 111 14.14 5.76 -13.40
CA GLU A 111 13.95 4.55 -14.19
C GLU A 111 12.57 3.96 -13.88
N VAL A 112 11.84 3.51 -14.90
CA VAL A 112 10.56 2.82 -14.72
C VAL A 112 10.63 1.43 -15.33
N LEU A 113 10.31 0.40 -14.55
CA LEU A 113 10.38 -1.02 -14.88
C LEU A 113 8.97 -1.62 -14.74
N VAL A 114 8.41 -2.11 -15.84
CA VAL A 114 7.17 -2.89 -15.84
C VAL A 114 7.56 -4.37 -15.83
N VAL A 115 7.19 -5.08 -14.78
CA VAL A 115 7.42 -6.53 -14.66
C VAL A 115 6.10 -7.26 -14.84
N ASP A 116 5.95 -7.94 -15.98
CA ASP A 116 4.78 -8.74 -16.31
C ASP A 116 4.93 -10.14 -15.74
N ASN A 117 4.13 -10.48 -14.75
CA ASN A 117 4.25 -11.71 -13.98
C ASN A 117 3.41 -12.83 -14.59
N ALA A 118 4.03 -13.85 -15.07
CA ALA A 118 3.40 -15.04 -15.66
C ALA A 118 2.32 -14.67 -16.70
N PRO A 119 2.64 -13.87 -17.74
CA PRO A 119 1.65 -13.38 -18.69
C PRO A 119 0.96 -14.55 -19.43
N ARG A 120 -0.34 -14.42 -19.60
CA ARG A 120 -1.18 -15.38 -20.33
C ARG A 120 -1.68 -14.82 -21.66
N THR A 121 -1.69 -13.49 -21.77
CA THR A 121 -2.16 -12.76 -22.96
C THR A 121 -1.16 -11.67 -23.33
N GLU A 122 -1.27 -11.15 -24.56
CA GLU A 122 -0.44 -10.04 -25.02
C GLU A 122 -1.00 -8.65 -24.62
N ARG A 123 -2.07 -8.59 -23.83
CA ARG A 123 -2.73 -7.32 -23.49
C ARG A 123 -1.82 -6.42 -22.65
N THR A 124 -1.09 -7.00 -21.69
CA THR A 124 -0.16 -6.26 -20.82
C THR A 124 0.98 -5.66 -21.63
N VAL A 125 1.66 -6.45 -22.46
CA VAL A 125 2.77 -5.96 -23.29
C VAL A 125 2.32 -4.92 -24.31
N THR A 126 1.11 -5.06 -24.84
CA THR A 126 0.51 -4.08 -25.77
C THR A 126 0.36 -2.70 -25.11
N VAL A 127 -0.06 -2.66 -23.86
CA VAL A 127 -0.12 -1.41 -23.07
C VAL A 127 1.28 -0.90 -22.77
N ALA A 128 2.15 -1.76 -22.24
CA ALA A 128 3.50 -1.35 -21.81
C ALA A 128 4.32 -0.73 -22.97
N ARG A 129 4.17 -1.23 -24.20
CA ARG A 129 4.84 -0.70 -25.41
C ARG A 129 4.42 0.73 -25.80
N GLN A 130 3.34 1.26 -25.24
CA GLN A 130 2.91 2.64 -25.49
C GLN A 130 3.70 3.65 -24.65
N PHE A 131 4.53 3.17 -23.71
CA PHE A 131 5.30 3.99 -22.78
C PHE A 131 6.79 3.81 -23.00
N PRO A 132 7.63 4.81 -22.69
CA PRO A 132 9.10 4.72 -22.82
C PRO A 132 9.75 3.95 -21.65
N PHE A 133 9.08 2.95 -21.11
CA PHE A 133 9.49 2.22 -19.93
C PHE A 133 10.13 0.86 -20.28
N ARG A 134 11.01 0.38 -19.42
CA ARG A 134 11.57 -0.96 -19.60
C ARG A 134 10.54 -2.02 -19.25
N TYR A 135 10.33 -2.97 -20.15
CA TYR A 135 9.41 -4.08 -19.96
C TYR A 135 10.21 -5.37 -19.71
N LEU A 136 9.82 -6.09 -18.68
CA LEU A 136 10.43 -7.36 -18.27
C LEU A 136 9.32 -8.40 -18.09
N VAL A 137 9.66 -9.67 -18.32
CA VAL A 137 8.76 -10.80 -18.06
C VAL A 137 9.37 -11.66 -16.94
N GLU A 138 8.58 -11.93 -15.91
CA GLU A 138 8.86 -12.95 -14.89
C GLU A 138 7.92 -14.14 -15.10
N PRO A 139 8.39 -15.26 -15.63
CA PRO A 139 7.53 -16.39 -15.96
C PRO A 139 7.00 -17.16 -14.75
N ARG A 140 7.65 -17.06 -13.59
CA ARG A 140 7.19 -17.74 -12.37
C ARG A 140 6.06 -16.93 -11.73
N GLN A 141 4.92 -17.57 -11.55
CA GLN A 141 3.77 -16.92 -10.93
C GLN A 141 4.06 -16.57 -9.46
N GLY A 142 3.76 -15.32 -9.07
CA GLY A 142 3.88 -14.80 -7.71
C GLY A 142 4.43 -13.38 -7.69
N LEU A 143 3.78 -12.49 -6.93
CA LEU A 143 4.13 -11.07 -6.87
C LEU A 143 5.60 -10.87 -6.40
N ASP A 144 6.05 -11.65 -5.44
CA ASP A 144 7.41 -11.53 -4.90
C ASP A 144 8.48 -12.07 -5.88
N HIS A 145 8.14 -12.98 -6.80
CA HIS A 145 8.99 -13.28 -7.94
C HIS A 145 9.16 -12.06 -8.85
N ALA A 146 8.06 -11.39 -9.18
CA ALA A 146 8.09 -10.19 -10.02
C ALA A 146 8.83 -9.02 -9.34
N ARG A 147 8.60 -8.79 -8.02
CA ARG A 147 9.36 -7.78 -7.25
C ARG A 147 10.87 -8.06 -7.29
N ASN A 148 11.28 -9.32 -7.13
CA ASN A 148 12.68 -9.72 -7.21
C ASN A 148 13.25 -9.56 -8.62
N CYS A 149 12.51 -9.89 -9.67
CA CYS A 149 12.90 -9.64 -11.05
C CYS A 149 13.23 -8.15 -11.26
N GLY A 150 12.32 -7.26 -10.84
CA GLY A 150 12.53 -5.82 -10.89
C GLY A 150 13.70 -5.36 -10.03
N LEU A 151 13.85 -5.88 -8.79
CA LEU A 151 14.96 -5.56 -7.88
C LEU A 151 16.33 -5.85 -8.49
N HIS A 152 16.48 -7.01 -9.14
CA HIS A 152 17.74 -7.38 -9.80
C HIS A 152 18.01 -6.54 -11.04
N ALA A 153 16.97 -6.18 -11.82
CA ALA A 153 17.08 -5.40 -13.03
C ALA A 153 17.27 -3.89 -12.80
N ALA A 154 16.96 -3.41 -11.61
CA ALA A 154 17.03 -1.99 -11.21
C ALA A 154 18.46 -1.45 -11.30
N GLN A 155 18.62 -0.20 -11.76
CA GLN A 155 19.92 0.45 -11.97
C GLN A 155 20.29 1.45 -10.89
N HIS A 156 19.29 2.00 -10.16
CA HIS A 156 19.53 3.00 -9.13
C HIS A 156 19.75 2.37 -7.75
N ALA A 157 20.40 3.12 -6.86
CA ALA A 157 20.64 2.73 -5.47
C ALA A 157 19.37 2.62 -4.63
N LEU A 158 18.31 3.30 -5.04
CA LEU A 158 16.99 3.23 -4.41
C LEU A 158 16.00 2.58 -5.38
N VAL A 159 15.23 1.66 -4.87
CA VAL A 159 14.12 1.00 -5.60
C VAL A 159 12.80 1.37 -4.97
N ALA A 160 11.82 1.74 -5.77
CA ALA A 160 10.46 2.03 -5.32
C ALA A 160 9.47 1.06 -5.95
N TYR A 161 8.45 0.68 -5.21
CA TYR A 161 7.37 -0.20 -5.68
C TYR A 161 6.05 0.53 -5.61
N ILE A 162 5.28 0.42 -6.66
CA ILE A 162 3.90 0.89 -6.78
C ILE A 162 3.07 -0.20 -7.46
N ASP A 163 1.85 -0.44 -6.97
CA ASP A 163 0.97 -1.44 -7.58
C ASP A 163 0.40 -0.95 -8.91
N ASP A 164 0.07 -1.88 -9.80
CA ASP A 164 -0.47 -1.61 -11.14
C ASP A 164 -1.86 -0.94 -11.12
N ASP A 165 -2.58 -1.03 -9.99
CA ASP A 165 -3.88 -0.39 -9.76
C ASP A 165 -3.79 0.88 -8.89
N ALA A 166 -2.60 1.49 -8.82
CA ALA A 166 -2.34 2.74 -8.13
C ALA A 166 -1.92 3.88 -9.10
N VAL A 167 -2.16 5.12 -8.68
CA VAL A 167 -1.79 6.36 -9.37
C VAL A 167 -0.89 7.16 -8.45
N ALA A 168 0.31 7.52 -8.90
CA ALA A 168 1.26 8.27 -8.12
C ALA A 168 0.89 9.77 -8.07
N ASP A 169 1.00 10.37 -6.89
CA ASP A 169 0.97 11.82 -6.72
C ASP A 169 2.24 12.45 -7.34
N PRO A 170 2.19 13.66 -7.90
CA PRO A 170 3.36 14.30 -8.47
C PRO A 170 4.57 14.41 -7.53
N ALA A 171 4.36 14.56 -6.22
CA ALA A 171 5.43 14.63 -5.22
C ALA A 171 5.92 13.25 -4.74
N TRP A 172 5.27 12.16 -5.14
CA TRP A 172 5.46 10.81 -4.60
C TRP A 172 6.91 10.33 -4.59
N ALA A 173 7.59 10.38 -5.73
CA ALA A 173 8.96 9.86 -5.86
C ALA A 173 9.95 10.65 -4.99
N ALA A 174 9.85 11.98 -5.00
CA ALA A 174 10.69 12.85 -4.19
C ALA A 174 10.43 12.63 -2.69
N ALA A 175 9.17 12.48 -2.29
CA ALA A 175 8.78 12.23 -0.91
C ALA A 175 9.26 10.87 -0.39
N LEU A 176 9.23 9.81 -1.22
CA LEU A 176 9.80 8.50 -0.88
C LEU A 176 11.31 8.56 -0.74
N ALA A 177 12.01 9.30 -1.62
CA ALA A 177 13.46 9.35 -1.64
C ALA A 177 14.05 10.24 -0.53
N ALA A 178 13.34 11.28 -0.10
CA ALA A 178 13.84 12.28 0.86
C ALA A 178 14.38 11.69 2.18
N PRO A 179 13.71 10.71 2.84
CA PRO A 179 14.23 10.16 4.09
C PRO A 179 15.56 9.39 3.97
N PHE A 180 15.94 8.94 2.77
CA PHE A 180 17.20 8.20 2.56
C PHE A 180 18.46 9.07 2.64
N THR A 181 18.34 10.37 2.83
CA THR A 181 19.47 11.24 3.23
C THR A 181 20.03 10.82 4.58
N ASP A 182 19.23 10.19 5.44
CA ASP A 182 19.67 9.52 6.66
C ASP A 182 20.17 8.10 6.31
N PRO A 183 21.44 7.77 6.51
CA PRO A 183 22.00 6.45 6.17
C PRO A 183 21.37 5.31 6.99
N ALA A 184 20.77 5.59 8.15
CA ALA A 184 20.08 4.60 8.96
C ALA A 184 18.73 4.16 8.35
N VAL A 185 18.18 4.92 7.40
CA VAL A 185 16.90 4.59 6.74
C VAL A 185 17.15 3.53 5.66
N GLY A 186 16.58 2.35 5.86
CA GLY A 186 16.63 1.24 4.90
C GLY A 186 15.38 1.12 4.03
N CYS A 187 14.24 1.63 4.53
CA CYS A 187 12.97 1.58 3.83
C CYS A 187 12.15 2.85 4.09
N THR A 188 11.37 3.27 3.09
CA THR A 188 10.33 4.30 3.25
C THR A 188 8.99 3.74 2.76
N THR A 189 7.91 4.20 3.38
CA THR A 189 6.53 3.89 2.99
C THR A 189 5.71 5.16 2.95
N GLY A 190 4.55 5.13 2.31
CA GLY A 190 3.75 6.32 2.14
C GLY A 190 2.25 6.14 2.37
N LEU A 191 1.53 7.24 2.19
CA LEU A 191 0.08 7.32 2.31
C LEU A 191 -0.59 6.64 1.11
N VAL A 192 -1.61 5.84 1.40
CA VAL A 192 -2.46 5.20 0.38
C VAL A 192 -3.89 5.67 0.58
N LEU A 193 -4.48 6.30 -0.43
CA LEU A 193 -5.85 6.78 -0.45
C LEU A 193 -6.66 6.07 -1.55
N PRO A 194 -7.99 6.02 -1.43
CA PRO A 194 -8.83 5.42 -2.48
C PRO A 194 -8.78 6.24 -3.76
N LEU A 195 -8.57 5.59 -4.90
CA LEU A 195 -8.65 6.22 -6.22
C LEU A 195 -10.11 6.53 -6.59
N GLU A 196 -11.02 5.70 -6.13
CA GLU A 196 -12.46 5.82 -6.36
C GLU A 196 -13.24 5.18 -5.19
N LEU A 197 -14.45 5.68 -4.94
CA LEU A 197 -15.41 5.12 -3.99
C LEU A 197 -16.77 4.99 -4.69
N ALA A 198 -16.81 4.16 -5.74
CA ALA A 198 -17.97 3.99 -6.62
C ALA A 198 -18.92 2.88 -6.15
N THR A 199 -18.46 1.97 -5.27
CA THR A 199 -19.25 0.81 -4.83
C THR A 199 -19.28 0.67 -3.31
N ALA A 200 -20.27 -0.07 -2.79
CA ALA A 200 -20.36 -0.36 -1.36
C ALA A 200 -19.16 -1.14 -0.84
N ALA A 201 -18.57 -2.02 -1.65
CA ALA A 201 -17.38 -2.77 -1.30
C ALA A 201 -16.17 -1.85 -1.07
N GLN A 202 -15.98 -0.86 -1.94
CA GLN A 202 -14.93 0.15 -1.80
C GLN A 202 -15.10 1.00 -0.55
N GLU A 203 -16.32 1.44 -0.24
CA GLU A 203 -16.64 2.18 0.99
C GLU A 203 -16.34 1.35 2.25
N ARG A 204 -16.70 0.07 2.24
CA ARG A 204 -16.41 -0.84 3.36
C ARG A 204 -14.93 -1.08 3.55
N PHE A 205 -14.18 -1.26 2.46
CA PHE A 205 -12.74 -1.39 2.52
C PHE A 205 -12.07 -0.10 3.02
N GLU A 206 -12.60 1.05 2.63
CA GLU A 206 -12.13 2.33 3.14
C GLU A 206 -12.28 2.44 4.66
N LEU A 207 -13.39 1.96 5.24
CA LEU A 207 -13.56 1.88 6.70
C LEU A 207 -12.51 0.96 7.37
N TYR A 208 -12.12 -0.12 6.70
CA TYR A 208 -11.03 -1.01 7.16
C TYR A 208 -9.68 -0.29 7.19
N CYS A 209 -9.38 0.52 6.16
CA CYS A 209 -8.12 1.23 6.02
C CYS A 209 -7.98 2.47 6.93
N THR A 210 -9.08 3.15 7.25
CA THR A 210 -9.09 4.46 7.94
C THR A 210 -8.29 4.45 9.24
N ASN A 211 -8.38 3.38 10.04
CA ASN A 211 -7.69 3.27 11.33
C ASN A 211 -6.16 3.11 11.23
N ARG A 212 -5.62 2.91 10.03
CA ARG A 212 -4.17 2.72 9.79
C ARG A 212 -3.49 3.96 9.23
N ARG A 213 -4.26 5.00 8.89
CA ARG A 213 -3.75 6.23 8.27
C ARG A 213 -3.31 7.26 9.30
N THR A 214 -2.27 7.99 8.93
CA THR A 214 -1.79 9.15 9.68
C THR A 214 -1.23 10.19 8.71
N PHE A 215 -1.36 11.46 9.08
CA PHE A 215 -0.78 12.59 8.35
C PHE A 215 0.50 13.10 9.02
N GLN A 216 1.10 12.27 9.88
CA GLN A 216 2.36 12.56 10.56
C GLN A 216 3.43 11.59 10.08
N LEU A 217 4.63 12.11 9.88
CA LEU A 217 5.81 11.30 9.64
C LEU A 217 6.06 10.39 10.84
N LYS A 218 6.32 9.11 10.58
CA LYS A 218 6.64 8.12 11.62
C LYS A 218 7.93 7.39 11.31
N ARG A 219 8.66 7.04 12.34
CA ARG A 219 9.86 6.22 12.26
C ARG A 219 9.65 4.93 13.05
N TYR A 220 10.00 3.82 12.42
CA TYR A 220 9.90 2.49 13.00
C TYR A 220 11.28 1.87 13.06
N ARG A 221 11.67 1.38 14.24
CA ARG A 221 12.96 0.75 14.50
C ARG A 221 12.83 -0.25 15.65
N ALA A 222 13.55 -1.36 15.56
CA ALA A 222 13.67 -2.28 16.68
C ALA A 222 14.51 -1.65 17.82
N PRO A 223 14.22 -1.92 19.11
CA PRO A 223 13.15 -2.80 19.60
C PRO A 223 11.78 -2.12 19.79
N GLN A 224 11.65 -0.77 19.61
CA GLN A 224 10.39 -0.04 19.81
C GLN A 224 9.26 -0.56 18.92
N THR A 225 9.60 -0.96 17.69
CA THR A 225 8.71 -1.68 16.80
C THR A 225 9.23 -3.10 16.62
N PRO A 226 8.59 -4.09 17.26
CA PRO A 226 8.97 -5.48 17.07
C PRO A 226 8.86 -5.90 15.60
N PRO A 227 9.85 -6.61 15.04
CA PRO A 227 9.79 -7.08 13.65
C PRO A 227 8.51 -7.89 13.33
N ALA A 228 7.99 -8.67 14.26
CA ALA A 228 6.70 -9.36 14.10
C ALA A 228 5.51 -8.41 13.93
N ALA A 229 5.63 -7.13 14.30
CA ALA A 229 4.61 -6.09 14.14
C ALA A 229 4.89 -5.17 12.92
N ALA A 230 5.81 -5.51 12.03
CA ALA A 230 6.29 -4.66 10.94
C ALA A 230 5.19 -4.17 9.99
N GLY A 231 4.06 -4.87 9.87
CA GLY A 231 2.92 -4.44 9.06
C GLY A 231 2.30 -3.10 9.45
N VAL A 232 2.67 -2.52 10.60
CA VAL A 232 2.26 -1.15 10.98
C VAL A 232 3.04 -0.07 10.21
N ALA A 233 4.15 -0.42 9.55
CA ALA A 233 5.04 0.53 8.91
C ALA A 233 4.53 1.00 7.53
N GLY A 234 3.62 0.26 6.89
CA GLY A 234 3.07 0.64 5.59
C GLY A 234 2.53 -0.52 4.78
N MET A 235 2.48 -0.33 3.47
CA MET A 235 1.96 -1.29 2.49
C MET A 235 2.93 -1.41 1.30
N GLY A 236 3.01 -2.61 0.71
CA GLY A 236 3.83 -2.89 -0.47
C GLY A 236 3.45 -2.10 -1.72
N ALA A 237 2.20 -1.63 -1.78
CA ALA A 237 1.72 -0.77 -2.87
C ALA A 237 2.37 0.62 -2.90
N ASN A 238 3.09 1.01 -1.84
CA ASN A 238 3.71 2.33 -1.71
C ASN A 238 4.94 2.26 -0.79
N MET A 239 6.06 1.79 -1.33
CA MET A 239 7.30 1.65 -0.56
C MET A 239 8.53 1.91 -1.43
N ALA A 240 9.64 2.30 -0.79
CA ALA A 240 10.97 2.29 -1.38
C ALA A 240 12.00 1.67 -0.43
N LEU A 241 13.07 1.12 -0.98
CA LEU A 241 14.13 0.40 -0.27
C LEU A 241 15.51 0.84 -0.79
N ARG A 242 16.54 0.80 0.07
CA ARG A 242 17.91 0.72 -0.44
C ARG A 242 18.07 -0.60 -1.16
N ARG A 243 18.49 -0.55 -2.43
CA ARG A 243 18.61 -1.72 -3.30
C ARG A 243 19.61 -2.73 -2.76
N ASP A 244 20.76 -2.26 -2.32
CA ASP A 244 21.82 -3.08 -1.72
C ASP A 244 21.33 -3.81 -0.46
N LEU A 245 20.62 -3.11 0.42
CA LEU A 245 20.02 -3.72 1.60
C LEU A 245 19.00 -4.79 1.21
N ALA A 246 18.08 -4.48 0.28
CA ALA A 246 17.07 -5.45 -0.15
C ALA A 246 17.71 -6.71 -0.76
N LEU A 247 18.81 -6.56 -1.54
CA LEU A 247 19.58 -7.68 -2.07
C LEU A 247 20.31 -8.45 -0.97
N THR A 248 20.93 -7.77 -0.02
CA THR A 248 21.62 -8.40 1.15
C THR A 248 20.64 -9.21 1.99
N LEU A 249 19.40 -8.74 2.13
CA LEU A 249 18.32 -9.46 2.80
C LEU A 249 17.77 -10.64 1.98
N GLY A 250 18.27 -10.89 0.76
CA GLY A 250 17.86 -11.97 -0.13
C GLY A 250 16.62 -11.69 -0.97
N GLY A 251 16.20 -10.42 -1.09
CA GLY A 251 14.99 -10.02 -1.82
C GLY A 251 13.71 -10.38 -1.07
N PHE A 252 12.57 -10.38 -1.78
CA PHE A 252 11.27 -10.79 -1.25
C PHE A 252 11.15 -12.32 -1.21
N ASP A 253 10.42 -12.85 -0.22
CA ASP A 253 10.23 -14.30 -0.08
C ASP A 253 9.13 -14.79 -1.04
N PRO A 254 9.47 -15.54 -2.09
CA PRO A 254 8.51 -15.94 -3.11
C PRO A 254 7.47 -16.98 -2.64
N ARG A 255 7.55 -17.44 -1.39
CA ARG A 255 6.50 -18.26 -0.75
C ARG A 255 5.30 -17.43 -0.29
N LEU A 256 5.46 -16.10 -0.25
CA LEU A 256 4.46 -15.15 0.24
C LEU A 256 3.81 -14.39 -0.91
N ASP A 257 2.78 -13.62 -0.54
CA ASP A 257 2.08 -12.64 -1.36
C ASP A 257 1.19 -13.19 -2.49
N ALA A 258 0.61 -12.27 -3.27
CA ALA A 258 -0.35 -12.57 -4.34
C ALA A 258 0.23 -13.54 -5.38
N GLY A 259 -0.60 -14.42 -5.90
CA GLY A 259 -0.21 -15.47 -6.85
C GLY A 259 0.35 -16.73 -6.20
N THR A 260 0.46 -16.76 -4.86
CA THR A 260 0.81 -17.94 -4.05
C THR A 260 -0.35 -18.39 -3.18
N ALA A 261 -0.22 -19.53 -2.50
CA ALA A 261 -1.22 -20.00 -1.57
C ALA A 261 -1.38 -19.10 -0.33
N THR A 262 -0.36 -18.31 0.01
CA THR A 262 -0.39 -17.39 1.18
C THR A 262 -1.09 -16.07 0.89
N GLN A 263 -1.25 -15.67 -0.34
CA GLN A 263 -2.05 -14.55 -0.87
C GLN A 263 -1.62 -13.13 -0.44
N SER A 264 -0.84 -12.97 0.62
CA SER A 264 -0.30 -11.67 1.09
C SER A 264 0.86 -11.88 2.07
N GLY A 265 1.49 -10.78 2.52
CA GLY A 265 2.48 -10.79 3.60
C GLY A 265 3.94 -10.64 3.17
N GLY A 266 4.24 -10.57 1.87
CA GLY A 266 5.60 -10.41 1.35
C GLY A 266 6.23 -9.07 1.73
N ASP A 267 5.47 -7.99 1.65
CA ASP A 267 5.89 -6.66 2.10
C ASP A 267 6.16 -6.62 3.60
N THR A 268 5.25 -7.18 4.39
CA THR A 268 5.38 -7.26 5.85
C THR A 268 6.63 -8.06 6.26
N ASP A 269 6.93 -9.14 5.56
CA ASP A 269 8.15 -9.92 5.77
C ASP A 269 9.42 -9.12 5.42
N MET A 270 9.40 -8.38 4.31
CA MET A 270 10.50 -7.49 3.95
C MET A 270 10.71 -6.41 5.01
N PHE A 271 9.66 -5.75 5.47
CA PHE A 271 9.73 -4.75 6.54
C PHE A 271 10.30 -5.34 7.83
N ALA A 272 9.88 -6.55 8.21
CA ALA A 272 10.40 -7.24 9.39
C ALA A 272 11.90 -7.48 9.27
N ARG A 273 12.39 -7.94 8.12
CA ARG A 273 13.82 -8.18 7.88
C ARG A 273 14.64 -6.89 7.83
N VAL A 274 14.06 -5.78 7.36
CA VAL A 274 14.69 -4.44 7.47
C VAL A 274 14.86 -4.04 8.94
N LEU A 275 13.85 -4.27 9.78
CA LEU A 275 13.92 -3.99 11.22
C LEU A 275 14.90 -4.94 11.95
N ASP A 276 14.93 -6.23 11.59
CA ASP A 276 15.90 -7.21 12.13
C ASP A 276 17.35 -6.82 11.82
N HIS A 277 17.58 -6.23 10.65
CA HIS A 277 18.88 -5.72 10.23
C HIS A 277 19.31 -4.47 11.04
N GLY A 278 18.42 -3.89 11.85
CA GLY A 278 18.66 -2.68 12.61
C GLY A 278 18.45 -1.38 11.85
N ALA A 279 17.95 -1.45 10.60
CA ALA A 279 17.63 -0.29 9.80
C ALA A 279 16.28 0.33 10.22
N THR A 280 16.09 1.61 9.89
CA THR A 280 14.87 2.36 10.17
C THR A 280 13.92 2.31 8.97
N ILE A 281 12.62 2.12 9.22
CA ILE A 281 11.56 2.35 8.25
C ILE A 281 10.93 3.71 8.54
N VAL A 282 10.79 4.55 7.52
CA VAL A 282 10.13 5.86 7.63
C VAL A 282 8.84 5.87 6.85
N TYR A 283 7.72 6.10 7.53
CA TYR A 283 6.46 6.42 6.88
C TYR A 283 6.36 7.93 6.69
N THR A 284 6.09 8.37 5.46
CA THR A 284 5.86 9.77 5.13
C THR A 284 4.51 9.95 4.41
N PRO A 285 3.60 10.80 4.93
CA PRO A 285 2.31 11.05 4.28
C PRO A 285 2.45 11.81 2.95
N ASP A 286 3.58 12.50 2.73
CA ASP A 286 3.85 13.24 1.49
C ASP A 286 4.06 12.29 0.29
N ALA A 287 4.45 11.03 0.54
CA ALA A 287 4.53 10.00 -0.49
C ALA A 287 3.14 9.36 -0.69
N LEU A 288 2.29 10.06 -1.44
CA LEU A 288 0.90 9.66 -1.65
C LEU A 288 0.74 8.85 -2.94
N VAL A 289 -0.01 7.77 -2.85
CA VAL A 289 -0.61 7.08 -4.01
C VAL A 289 -2.13 6.96 -3.84
N TRP A 290 -2.84 7.03 -4.96
CA TRP A 290 -4.27 6.78 -5.06
C TRP A 290 -4.46 5.34 -5.56
N HIS A 291 -5.02 4.45 -4.75
CA HIS A 291 -5.09 3.02 -5.02
C HIS A 291 -6.54 2.59 -5.23
N ARG A 292 -6.80 1.78 -6.27
CA ARG A 292 -8.13 1.27 -6.56
C ARG A 292 -8.49 0.11 -5.64
N HIS A 293 -9.47 0.33 -4.79
CA HIS A 293 -10.02 -0.71 -3.92
C HIS A 293 -10.84 -1.74 -4.72
N ARG A 294 -11.01 -2.93 -4.16
CA ARG A 294 -11.83 -4.01 -4.74
C ARG A 294 -13.27 -3.54 -4.93
N ARG A 295 -13.82 -3.74 -6.14
CA ARG A 295 -15.11 -3.16 -6.54
C ARG A 295 -16.31 -4.00 -6.14
N SER A 296 -16.16 -5.32 -6.02
CA SER A 296 -17.22 -6.24 -5.65
C SER A 296 -17.07 -6.78 -4.23
N GLU A 297 -18.19 -7.17 -3.62
CA GLU A 297 -18.21 -7.81 -2.30
C GLU A 297 -17.45 -9.16 -2.30
N ALA A 298 -17.50 -9.89 -3.41
CA ALA A 298 -16.78 -11.15 -3.55
C ALA A 298 -15.26 -10.94 -3.54
N GLU A 299 -14.77 -9.94 -4.29
CA GLU A 299 -13.35 -9.56 -4.29
C GLU A 299 -12.91 -9.04 -2.92
N LEU A 300 -13.76 -8.24 -2.24
CA LEU A 300 -13.47 -7.74 -0.90
C LEU A 300 -13.33 -8.88 0.12
N ARG A 301 -14.27 -9.82 0.12
CA ARG A 301 -14.22 -11.00 1.00
C ARG A 301 -12.98 -11.84 0.74
N HIS A 302 -12.65 -12.09 -0.54
CA HIS A 302 -11.45 -12.82 -0.92
C HIS A 302 -10.17 -12.09 -0.48
N CYS A 303 -10.11 -10.79 -0.63
CA CYS A 303 -9.00 -9.95 -0.21
C CYS A 303 -8.77 -10.02 1.31
N LEU A 304 -9.84 -9.86 2.11
CA LEU A 304 -9.74 -9.93 3.58
C LEU A 304 -9.37 -11.34 4.06
N PHE A 305 -9.92 -12.39 3.44
CA PHE A 305 -9.49 -13.76 3.71
C PHE A 305 -7.99 -13.91 3.44
N GLY A 306 -7.50 -13.40 2.29
CA GLY A 306 -6.09 -13.40 1.92
C GLY A 306 -5.20 -12.65 2.93
N TYR A 307 -5.67 -11.54 3.49
CA TYR A 307 -4.95 -10.82 4.55
C TYR A 307 -4.78 -11.65 5.81
N GLY A 308 -5.81 -12.38 6.23
CA GLY A 308 -5.71 -13.32 7.34
C GLY A 308 -4.71 -14.45 7.06
N VAL A 309 -4.79 -15.07 5.88
CA VAL A 309 -3.84 -16.11 5.46
C VAL A 309 -2.41 -15.59 5.50
N GLY A 310 -2.13 -14.46 4.84
CA GLY A 310 -0.78 -13.91 4.72
C GLY A 310 -0.19 -13.46 6.04
N LEU A 311 -0.98 -12.80 6.89
CA LEU A 311 -0.52 -12.41 8.23
C LEU A 311 -0.07 -13.64 9.03
N TYR A 312 -0.87 -14.70 9.05
CA TYR A 312 -0.52 -15.90 9.83
C TYR A 312 0.53 -16.78 9.15
N ALA A 313 0.67 -16.73 7.82
CA ALA A 313 1.82 -17.30 7.13
C ALA A 313 3.12 -16.57 7.54
N PHE A 314 3.11 -15.25 7.53
CA PHE A 314 4.23 -14.42 8.01
C PHE A 314 4.57 -14.69 9.49
N LEU A 315 3.58 -14.67 10.38
CA LEU A 315 3.80 -14.93 11.81
C LEU A 315 4.32 -16.36 12.06
N SER A 316 3.83 -17.35 11.30
CA SER A 316 4.32 -18.72 11.37
C SER A 316 5.76 -18.83 10.91
N LYS A 317 6.13 -18.14 9.83
CA LYS A 317 7.52 -18.04 9.37
C LYS A 317 8.42 -17.43 10.46
N ARG A 318 7.99 -16.30 11.05
CA ARG A 318 8.72 -15.65 12.15
C ARG A 318 8.94 -16.59 13.33
N LEU A 319 7.90 -17.29 13.77
CA LEU A 319 7.96 -18.19 14.90
C LEU A 319 8.85 -19.42 14.62
N LEU A 320 8.65 -20.06 13.48
CA LEU A 320 9.25 -21.37 13.19
C LEU A 320 10.68 -21.27 12.61
N GLU A 321 10.91 -20.32 11.69
CA GLU A 321 12.20 -20.18 10.98
C GLU A 321 13.13 -19.20 11.69
N GLN A 322 12.59 -18.12 12.27
CA GLN A 322 13.37 -17.06 12.93
C GLN A 322 13.35 -17.12 14.46
N ARG A 323 12.55 -18.07 15.01
CA ARG A 323 12.40 -18.31 16.47
C ARG A 323 11.99 -17.06 17.25
N ASP A 324 11.16 -16.21 16.64
CA ASP A 324 10.66 -14.98 17.25
C ASP A 324 9.37 -15.23 18.05
N PRO A 325 9.44 -15.31 19.40
CA PRO A 325 8.27 -15.59 20.22
C PRO A 325 7.24 -14.44 20.22
N GLN A 326 7.65 -13.22 19.80
CA GLN A 326 6.74 -12.08 19.73
C GLN A 326 5.68 -12.28 18.65
N ALA A 327 5.95 -13.13 17.64
CA ALA A 327 4.99 -13.49 16.62
C ALA A 327 3.72 -14.14 17.23
N LEU A 328 3.86 -14.97 18.27
CA LEU A 328 2.72 -15.56 18.95
C LEU A 328 1.87 -14.50 19.66
N MET A 329 2.51 -13.59 20.38
CA MET A 329 1.82 -12.50 21.10
C MET A 329 1.08 -11.57 20.11
N ILE A 330 1.72 -11.23 19.00
CA ILE A 330 1.10 -10.39 17.94
C ILE A 330 -0.11 -11.12 17.35
N GLY A 331 0.00 -12.42 17.05
CA GLY A 331 -1.10 -13.25 16.55
C GLY A 331 -2.29 -13.25 17.50
N VAL A 332 -2.07 -13.48 18.80
CA VAL A 332 -3.14 -13.47 19.81
C VAL A 332 -3.81 -12.09 19.92
N ARG A 333 -3.04 -11.01 19.94
CA ARG A 333 -3.58 -9.63 20.02
C ARG A 333 -4.40 -9.26 18.79
N TRP A 334 -4.01 -9.78 17.63
CA TRP A 334 -4.74 -9.51 16.40
C TRP A 334 -6.17 -10.10 16.43
N TRP A 335 -6.38 -11.27 17.04
CA TRP A 335 -7.71 -11.86 17.18
C TRP A 335 -8.67 -11.00 18.02
N GLY A 336 -8.21 -10.46 19.13
CA GLY A 336 -9.06 -9.71 20.05
C GLY A 336 -9.33 -8.27 19.62
N GLY A 337 -8.35 -7.61 18.99
CA GLY A 337 -8.36 -6.18 18.74
C GLY A 337 -9.45 -5.69 17.78
N PRO A 338 -9.51 -6.17 16.54
CA PRO A 338 -10.49 -5.72 15.54
C PRO A 338 -11.93 -6.03 15.92
N ILE A 339 -12.18 -7.22 16.49
CA ILE A 339 -13.52 -7.64 16.92
C ILE A 339 -14.00 -6.75 18.07
N ALA A 340 -13.16 -6.53 19.08
CA ALA A 340 -13.50 -5.65 20.20
C ALA A 340 -13.75 -4.21 19.75
N LYS A 341 -12.94 -3.67 18.82
CA LYS A 341 -13.14 -2.34 18.24
C LYS A 341 -14.44 -2.23 17.45
N ALA A 342 -14.77 -3.23 16.62
CA ALA A 342 -16.01 -3.25 15.84
C ALA A 342 -17.24 -3.32 16.75
N ALA A 343 -17.22 -4.16 17.79
CA ALA A 343 -18.27 -4.26 18.78
C ALA A 343 -18.45 -2.93 19.54
N TRP A 344 -17.35 -2.31 19.96
CA TRP A 344 -17.37 -1.02 20.65
C TRP A 344 -17.89 0.12 19.78
N ALA A 345 -17.46 0.19 18.50
CA ALA A 345 -17.97 1.19 17.56
C ALA A 345 -19.46 1.01 17.31
N LYS A 346 -19.94 -0.23 17.17
CA LYS A 346 -21.38 -0.53 17.01
C LYS A 346 -22.20 -0.09 18.23
N LEU A 347 -21.70 -0.30 19.45
CA LEU A 347 -22.34 0.15 20.68
C LEU A 347 -22.46 1.68 20.77
N ARG A 348 -21.55 2.40 20.10
CA ARG A 348 -21.53 3.87 20.07
C ARG A 348 -22.23 4.47 18.85
N GLY A 349 -22.89 3.65 18.02
CA GLY A 349 -23.52 4.11 16.78
C GLY A 349 -22.51 4.64 15.73
N GLN A 350 -21.23 4.29 15.86
CA GLN A 350 -20.19 4.69 14.92
C GLN A 350 -20.10 3.70 13.75
N PRO A 351 -19.72 4.16 12.54
CA PRO A 351 -19.47 3.28 11.43
C PRO A 351 -18.41 2.23 11.80
N ALA A 352 -18.74 0.97 11.62
CA ALA A 352 -17.83 -0.15 11.87
C ALA A 352 -17.86 -1.13 10.72
N LEU A 353 -16.77 -1.86 10.55
CA LEU A 353 -16.73 -2.97 9.60
C LEU A 353 -17.80 -4.00 9.98
N PRO A 354 -18.54 -4.53 8.98
CA PRO A 354 -19.42 -5.66 9.20
C PRO A 354 -18.65 -6.84 9.82
N LEU A 355 -19.21 -7.47 10.84
CA LEU A 355 -18.59 -8.63 11.52
C LEU A 355 -18.30 -9.77 10.55
N GLU A 356 -19.10 -9.90 9.49
CA GLU A 356 -18.88 -10.89 8.42
C GLU A 356 -17.54 -10.71 7.71
N LEU A 357 -17.09 -9.47 7.49
CA LEU A 357 -15.81 -9.18 6.85
C LEU A 357 -14.64 -9.49 7.79
N LEU A 358 -14.77 -9.18 9.08
CA LEU A 358 -13.80 -9.58 10.10
C LEU A 358 -13.74 -11.11 10.25
N ALA A 359 -14.88 -11.80 10.13
CA ALA A 359 -14.92 -13.25 10.14
C ALA A 359 -14.19 -13.87 8.94
N GLN A 360 -14.23 -13.24 7.75
CA GLN A 360 -13.45 -13.69 6.59
C GLN A 360 -11.94 -13.61 6.85
N GLU A 361 -11.46 -12.49 7.38
CA GLU A 361 -10.06 -12.32 7.74
C GLU A 361 -9.64 -13.33 8.81
N ALA A 362 -10.49 -13.54 9.83
CA ALA A 362 -10.28 -14.54 10.87
C ALA A 362 -10.26 -15.97 10.31
N ALA A 363 -11.15 -16.30 9.39
CA ALA A 363 -11.15 -17.61 8.73
C ALA A 363 -9.85 -17.85 7.96
N GLY A 364 -9.32 -16.83 7.26
CA GLY A 364 -8.03 -16.92 6.57
C GLY A 364 -6.87 -17.24 7.51
N ALA A 365 -6.87 -16.68 8.72
CA ALA A 365 -5.83 -16.88 9.71
C ALA A 365 -5.57 -18.36 10.06
N TRP A 366 -6.61 -19.18 10.08
CA TRP A 366 -6.49 -20.64 10.35
C TRP A 366 -5.67 -21.39 9.29
N PHE A 367 -5.59 -20.84 8.07
CA PHE A 367 -4.89 -21.48 6.96
C PHE A 367 -3.44 -21.01 6.80
N GLY A 368 -3.02 -19.93 7.48
CA GLY A 368 -1.73 -19.29 7.24
C GLY A 368 -0.53 -20.23 7.32
N ALA A 369 -0.38 -20.95 8.44
CA ALA A 369 0.73 -21.91 8.63
C ALA A 369 0.69 -23.05 7.60
N LEU A 370 -0.51 -23.59 7.31
CA LEU A 370 -0.68 -24.67 6.33
C LEU A 370 -0.30 -24.21 4.92
N ARG A 371 -0.73 -23.02 4.52
CA ARG A 371 -0.43 -22.44 3.22
C ARG A 371 1.05 -22.14 3.05
N LEU A 372 1.71 -21.63 4.09
CA LEU A 372 3.17 -21.46 4.09
C LEU A 372 3.89 -22.81 3.88
N ALA A 373 3.50 -23.85 4.64
CA ALA A 373 4.08 -25.18 4.48
C ALA A 373 3.84 -25.77 3.07
N GLN A 374 2.68 -25.49 2.48
CA GLN A 374 2.35 -25.89 1.11
C GLN A 374 3.31 -25.22 0.09
N GLU A 375 3.53 -23.90 0.20
CA GLU A 375 4.44 -23.17 -0.71
C GLU A 375 5.90 -23.57 -0.49
N THR A 376 6.33 -23.82 0.73
CA THR A 376 7.67 -24.32 1.03
C THR A 376 7.93 -25.67 0.33
N ARG A 377 6.96 -26.61 0.37
CA ARG A 377 7.06 -27.89 -0.34
C ARG A 377 7.05 -27.72 -1.86
N ARG A 378 6.24 -26.77 -2.37
CA ARG A 378 6.17 -26.47 -3.82
C ARG A 378 7.51 -25.99 -4.34
N GLN A 379 8.14 -25.03 -3.65
CA GLN A 379 9.44 -24.50 -4.06
C GLN A 379 10.55 -25.53 -3.97
N ALA A 380 10.59 -26.37 -2.92
CA ALA A 380 11.55 -27.44 -2.79
C ALA A 380 11.50 -28.43 -3.98
N ARG A 381 10.30 -28.72 -4.52
CA ARG A 381 10.13 -29.57 -5.70
C ARG A 381 10.62 -28.91 -6.99
N THR A 382 10.46 -27.60 -7.11
CA THR A 382 10.89 -26.85 -8.31
C THR A 382 12.43 -26.71 -8.38
N THR A 383 13.09 -26.68 -7.22
CA THR A 383 14.57 -26.56 -7.14
C THR A 383 15.28 -27.89 -7.40
N VAL A 384 14.57 -29.03 -7.26
CA VAL A 384 15.14 -30.39 -7.41
C VAL A 384 15.08 -30.93 -8.85
N VAL A 385 14.43 -30.24 -9.80
CA VAL A 385 14.46 -30.63 -11.22
C VAL A 385 15.79 -30.16 -11.79
N PRO A 386 16.77 -31.08 -12.05
CA PRO A 386 18.04 -30.69 -12.72
C PRO A 386 17.71 -30.24 -14.14
N ASN A 387 18.36 -29.17 -14.58
CA ASN A 387 18.46 -28.85 -16.00
C ASN A 387 19.00 -30.06 -16.73
N THR A 388 18.16 -30.92 -17.24
CA THR A 388 18.52 -31.89 -18.28
C THR A 388 18.21 -31.21 -19.61
N ASN A 389 19.23 -30.73 -20.18
CA ASN A 389 19.62 -30.29 -21.53
C ASN A 389 19.95 -28.82 -21.67
#